data_90dd955ed5f0a9e1e229148ebc02a8ea
#
_entry.id   90dd955ed5f0a9e1e229148ebc02a8ea
#
_cell.length_a   1.000
_cell.length_b   1.000
_cell.length_c   1.000
_cell.angle_alpha   90.00
_cell.angle_beta   90.00
_cell.angle_gamma   90.00
#
_symmetry.space_group_name_H-M   'P 1'
#
loop_
_entity.id
_entity.type
_entity.pdbx_description
1 polymer ?
#
loop_
_entity_poly.entity_id
_entity_poly.type
_entity_poly.pdbx_seq_one_letter_code
_entity_poly.pdbx_strand_id
1 'polypeptide(L)' 'MKTLGDVKVGESSTIVKLHGEGALRRHLMDLGRIKGTSFKVVKVAPLGDPVEINVRGYELSIRKEEAAVVEVQ' A
#
# COMPACT_ATOMS: atom_id res chain seq x y z
N MET A 1 -9.68 -2.92 -11.91
CA MET A 1 -8.40 -3.03 -11.20
C MET A 1 -8.63 -2.80 -9.72
N LYS A 2 -8.15 -3.72 -8.90
CA LYS A 2 -8.22 -3.54 -7.45
C LYS A 2 -6.98 -2.80 -6.99
N THR A 3 -7.15 -1.79 -6.16
CA THR A 3 -6.04 -1.00 -5.64
C THR A 3 -5.90 -1.17 -4.14
N LEU A 4 -4.78 -0.70 -3.60
CA LEU A 4 -4.53 -0.73 -2.16
C LEU A 4 -5.64 0.00 -1.41
N GLY A 5 -6.19 1.05 -1.99
CA GLY A 5 -7.31 1.78 -1.40
C GLY A 5 -8.59 0.96 -1.25
N ASP A 6 -8.70 -0.16 -1.98
CA ASP A 6 -9.86 -1.04 -1.90
C ASP A 6 -9.71 -2.11 -0.83
N VAL A 7 -8.53 -2.23 -0.22
CA VAL A 7 -8.25 -3.22 0.82
C VAL A 7 -8.71 -2.66 2.16
N LYS A 8 -9.50 -3.44 2.88
CA LYS A 8 -10.08 -3.01 4.16
C LYS A 8 -9.13 -3.26 5.32
N VAL A 9 -9.35 -2.52 6.42
CA VAL A 9 -8.60 -2.72 7.66
C VAL A 9 -8.68 -4.19 8.09
N GLY A 10 -7.54 -4.75 8.42
CA GLY A 10 -7.43 -6.15 8.84
C GLY A 10 -7.21 -7.11 7.68
N GLU A 11 -7.42 -6.66 6.44
CA GLU A 11 -7.19 -7.50 5.28
C GLU A 11 -5.75 -7.39 4.79
N SER A 12 -5.27 -8.48 4.21
CA SER A 12 -3.96 -8.54 3.58
C SER A 12 -4.12 -8.74 2.08
N SER A 13 -3.15 -8.29 1.32
CA SER A 13 -3.11 -8.52 -0.11
C SER A 13 -1.67 -8.48 -0.59
N THR A 14 -1.48 -8.64 -1.89
CA THR A 14 -0.16 -8.67 -2.50
C THR A 14 -0.11 -7.62 -3.61
N ILE A 15 0.97 -6.86 -3.65
CA ILE A 15 1.16 -5.84 -4.68
C ILE A 15 1.45 -6.52 -6.00
N VAL A 16 0.66 -6.18 -7.02
CA VAL A 16 0.82 -6.70 -8.37
C VAL A 16 1.65 -5.74 -9.21
N LYS A 17 1.35 -4.45 -9.11
CA LYS A 17 2.03 -3.44 -9.90
C LYS A 17 1.87 -2.07 -9.24
N LEU A 18 2.90 -1.26 -9.36
CA LEU A 18 2.86 0.12 -8.89
C LEU A 18 2.81 1.04 -10.11
N HIS A 19 1.73 1.77 -10.23
CA HIS A 19 1.55 2.73 -11.31
C HIS A 19 2.05 4.10 -10.85
N GLY A 20 2.58 4.88 -11.79
CA GLY A 20 3.08 6.20 -11.47
C GLY A 20 4.44 6.21 -10.81
N GLU A 21 4.86 7.38 -10.37
CA GLU A 21 6.15 7.62 -9.74
C GLU A 21 5.95 8.45 -8.47
N GLY A 22 6.97 8.49 -7.62
CA GLY A 22 6.92 9.32 -6.43
C GLY A 22 7.52 8.66 -5.20
N ALA A 23 7.27 9.27 -4.05
CA ALA A 23 7.87 8.86 -2.77
C ALA A 23 7.48 7.44 -2.38
N LEU A 24 6.24 7.03 -2.65
CA LEU A 24 5.78 5.70 -2.33
C LEU A 24 6.58 4.64 -3.07
N ARG A 25 6.81 4.86 -4.38
CA ARG A 25 7.59 3.92 -5.17
C ARG A 25 9.00 3.76 -4.59
N ARG A 26 9.60 4.88 -4.19
CA ARG A 26 10.93 4.89 -3.59
C ARG A 26 10.95 4.13 -2.28
N HIS A 27 9.97 4.36 -1.42
CA HIS A 27 9.84 3.66 -0.15
C HIS A 27 9.73 2.14 -0.33
N LEU A 28 8.88 1.72 -1.26
CA LEU A 28 8.68 0.29 -1.51
C LEU A 28 9.92 -0.35 -2.12
N MET A 29 10.65 0.39 -2.95
CA MET A 29 11.91 -0.10 -3.51
C MET A 29 12.96 -0.28 -2.42
N ASP A 30 13.00 0.64 -1.45
CA ASP A 30 13.93 0.54 -0.32
C ASP A 30 13.66 -0.69 0.54
N LEU A 31 12.41 -1.17 0.55
CA LEU A 31 12.04 -2.39 1.27
C LEU A 31 12.30 -3.65 0.44
N GLY A 32 12.85 -3.52 -0.75
CA GLY A 32 13.32 -4.60 -1.60
C GLY A 32 12.46 -4.83 -2.82
N ARG A 33 11.29 -5.44 -2.67
CA ARG A 33 10.44 -5.79 -3.81
C ARG A 33 9.15 -5.00 -3.82
N ILE A 34 8.75 -4.53 -5.00
CA ILE A 34 7.44 -3.94 -5.20
C ILE A 34 6.45 -5.05 -5.58
N LYS A 35 6.70 -5.71 -6.71
CA LYS A 35 5.83 -6.77 -7.21
C LYS A 35 5.96 -8.02 -6.36
N GLY A 36 4.83 -8.59 -5.97
CA GLY A 36 4.80 -9.80 -5.16
C GLY A 36 4.96 -9.54 -3.66
N THR A 37 5.04 -8.29 -3.25
CA THR A 37 5.18 -7.96 -1.83
C THR A 37 3.82 -8.01 -1.16
N SER A 38 3.74 -8.76 -0.06
CA SER A 38 2.52 -8.85 0.74
C SER A 38 2.49 -7.73 1.77
N PHE A 39 1.29 -7.26 2.06
CA PHE A 39 1.07 -6.23 3.07
C PHE A 39 -0.27 -6.45 3.77
N LYS A 40 -0.44 -5.79 4.90
CA LYS A 40 -1.69 -5.81 5.64
C LYS A 40 -2.10 -4.36 5.95
N VAL A 41 -3.37 -4.05 5.75
CA VAL A 41 -3.90 -2.74 6.15
C VAL A 41 -4.21 -2.82 7.63
N VAL A 42 -3.51 -2.02 8.42
CA VAL A 42 -3.65 -2.07 9.87
C VAL A 42 -4.53 -0.97 10.42
N LYS A 43 -4.60 0.15 9.73
CA LYS A 43 -5.39 1.29 10.20
C LYS A 43 -5.70 2.24 9.05
N VAL A 44 -6.86 2.88 9.13
CA VAL A 44 -7.24 3.95 8.20
C VAL A 44 -7.75 5.11 9.03
N ALA A 45 -7.23 6.30 8.77
CA ALA A 45 -7.67 7.51 9.48
C ALA A 45 -9.15 7.77 9.23
N PRO A 46 -9.83 8.50 10.13
CA PRO A 46 -11.29 8.68 10.06
C PRO A 46 -11.84 9.17 8.71
N LEU A 47 -11.06 9.96 7.98
CA LEU A 47 -11.47 10.46 6.67
C LEU A 47 -10.93 9.61 5.51
N GLY A 48 -10.39 8.43 5.81
CA GLY A 48 -9.84 7.54 4.79
C GLY A 48 -8.42 7.88 4.36
N ASP A 49 -7.77 8.84 5.00
CA ASP A 49 -6.44 9.31 4.62
C ASP A 49 -5.69 9.83 5.86
N PRO A 50 -4.50 9.32 6.17
CA PRO A 50 -3.75 8.29 5.43
C PRO A 50 -4.20 6.87 5.75
N VAL A 51 -3.73 5.94 4.94
CA VAL A 51 -3.89 4.50 5.15
C VAL A 51 -2.57 3.98 5.72
N GLU A 52 -2.63 3.26 6.84
CA GLU A 52 -1.44 2.67 7.43
C GLU A 52 -1.39 1.18 7.12
N ILE A 53 -0.26 0.75 6.57
CA ILE A 53 -0.06 -0.66 6.21
C ILE A 53 1.20 -1.19 6.88
N ASN A 54 1.25 -2.51 7.05
CA ASN A 54 2.42 -3.22 7.51
C ASN A 54 2.99 -4.01 6.32
N VAL A 55 4.25 -3.75 6.00
CA VAL A 55 4.97 -4.43 4.94
C VAL A 55 6.25 -4.99 5.53
N ARG A 56 6.35 -6.31 5.58
CA ARG A 56 7.56 -6.99 6.08
C ARG A 56 7.99 -6.52 7.48
N GLY A 57 7.02 -6.24 8.34
CA GLY A 57 7.29 -5.75 9.69
C GLY A 57 7.49 -4.25 9.79
N TYR A 58 7.48 -3.54 8.68
CA TYR A 58 7.56 -2.08 8.67
C TYR A 58 6.18 -1.47 8.53
N GLU A 59 5.93 -0.40 9.26
CA GLU A 59 4.69 0.34 9.12
C GLU A 59 4.90 1.54 8.21
N LEU A 60 4.00 1.69 7.25
CA LEU A 60 4.03 2.79 6.30
C LEU A 60 2.70 3.51 6.30
N SER A 61 2.75 4.84 6.28
CA SER A 61 1.56 5.66 6.06
C SER A 61 1.51 6.04 4.59
N ILE A 62 0.40 5.71 3.94
CA ILE A 62 0.23 5.93 2.51
C ILE A 62 -0.94 6.86 2.30
N ARG A 63 -0.73 7.89 1.52
CA ARG A 63 -1.79 8.82 1.16
C ARG A 63 -2.82 8.14 0.28
N LYS A 64 -4.07 8.58 0.39
CA LYS A 64 -5.17 8.01 -0.37
C LYS A 64 -4.88 8.02 -1.89
N GLU A 65 -4.36 9.12 -2.40
CA GLU A 65 -4.01 9.22 -3.81
C GLU A 65 -2.88 8.27 -4.21
N GLU A 66 -1.96 7.99 -3.29
CA GLU A 66 -0.89 7.02 -3.54
C GLU A 66 -1.44 5.59 -3.55
N ALA A 67 -2.36 5.30 -2.64
CA ALA A 67 -2.99 3.98 -2.57
C ALA A 67 -3.76 3.66 -3.86
N ALA A 68 -4.30 4.68 -4.50
CA ALA A 68 -5.08 4.51 -5.73
C ALA A 68 -4.24 4.06 -6.92
N VAL A 69 -2.92 4.22 -6.87
CA VAL A 69 -2.03 3.82 -7.95
C VAL A 69 -1.27 2.52 -7.66
N VAL A 70 -1.56 1.87 -6.55
CA VAL A 70 -0.97 0.59 -6.20
C VAL A 70 -1.97 -0.50 -6.54
N GLU A 71 -1.67 -1.26 -7.60
CA GLU A 71 -2.52 -2.37 -8.01
C GLU A 71 -2.22 -3.59 -7.15
N VAL A 72 -3.26 -4.23 -6.64
CA VAL A 72 -3.15 -5.41 -5.77
C VAL A 72 -4.00 -6.55 -6.31
N GLN A 73 -3.76 -7.74 -5.77
CA GLN A 73 -4.55 -8.92 -6.11
C GLN A 73 -5.98 -8.82 -5.64
#